data_ce6b3f4db5cb4fbc190480acf8731883
#
_entry.id   ce6b3f4db5cb4fbc190480acf8731883
#
_cell.length_a   1.000
_cell.length_b   1.000
_cell.length_c   1.000
_cell.angle_alpha   90.00
_cell.angle_beta   90.00
_cell.angle_gamma   90.00
#
_symmetry.space_group_name_H-M   'P 1'
#
loop_
_entity.id
_entity.type
_entity.pdbx_description
1 polymer ?
#
loop_
_entity_poly.entity_id
_entity_poly.type
_entity_poly.pdbx_seq_one_letter_code
_entity_poly.pdbx_strand_id
1 'polypeptide(L)'
;MNKSSFFWVVLGLSIALMSGSAFALNLTYSSMSLVQYLEIVRQNNGQISNASLDVQTATANKEAQSLYRFNPSVSYSRGAYQNQTPYAQYNTPASSTYALAFNVEGLGKRSARENLAQAQIEASSVQLEGATNNVQTGALGAYIDALRLALMIKSHKDALIKLSTFKDNPKAKDAERFLNNYKMIFEQDLLYASLTMLNYAGRSLKEPPYPSGKLNFPAQNFNVEDLVLQGQNNRTEVLNLQAMIDVADKNVALVTKNRNVDVMPYIGQTRTPQYTYNNGVSYTLPNIGQTISSSGTTYTAQNSITAGITIPIPLNNYLQSADIVSAANQKLQYETQLEETKAQIRVQVLQAFLKYEVARANLINAQSGYQTALNASNKDSVVGIMNLRDKEGVLLDVQTNHLKALINLWRLSGNYSIPSI
;
A
#
# COMPACT_ATOMS: atom_id res chain seq x y z
N MET A 1 -0.11 -21.06 3.87
CA MET A 1 0.39 -21.26 5.27
C MET A 1 -0.80 -21.47 6.19
N ASN A 2 -0.84 -22.59 6.90
CA ASN A 2 -2.00 -23.08 7.64
C ASN A 2 -2.35 -22.21 8.84
N LYS A 3 -3.57 -21.64 8.86
CA LYS A 3 -4.14 -20.88 10.01
C LYS A 3 -4.25 -21.72 11.30
N SER A 4 -4.10 -23.04 11.25
CA SER A 4 -4.17 -23.93 12.41
C SER A 4 -2.94 -23.93 13.30
N SER A 5 -1.75 -23.61 12.76
CA SER A 5 -0.50 -23.60 13.54
C SER A 5 -0.39 -22.41 14.50
N PHE A 6 -1.04 -21.30 14.18
CA PHE A 6 -0.99 -20.09 15.03
C PHE A 6 -1.89 -20.24 16.27
N PHE A 7 -3.01 -20.95 16.13
CA PHE A 7 -3.95 -21.15 17.24
C PHE A 7 -3.37 -22.07 18.35
N TRP A 8 -2.57 -23.05 17.98
CA TRP A 8 -1.94 -23.97 18.94
C TRP A 8 -0.79 -23.34 19.73
N VAL A 9 -0.06 -22.39 19.12
CA VAL A 9 1.01 -21.65 19.83
C VAL A 9 0.42 -20.71 20.88
N VAL A 10 -0.70 -20.04 20.58
CA VAL A 10 -1.38 -19.15 21.55
C VAL A 10 -2.06 -19.96 22.65
N LEU A 11 -2.65 -21.12 22.34
CA LEU A 11 -3.28 -21.99 23.33
C LEU A 11 -2.23 -22.68 24.23
N GLY A 12 -1.09 -23.07 23.66
CA GLY A 12 0.04 -23.64 24.41
C GLY A 12 0.66 -22.66 25.42
N LEU A 13 0.76 -21.37 25.07
CA LEU A 13 1.23 -20.33 25.99
C LEU A 13 0.22 -20.05 27.12
N SER A 14 -1.09 -20.12 26.83
CA SER A 14 -2.13 -19.87 27.84
C SER A 14 -2.23 -20.98 28.89
N ILE A 15 -1.95 -22.22 28.52
CA ILE A 15 -1.97 -23.38 29.44
C ILE A 15 -0.69 -23.41 30.29
N ALA A 16 0.45 -22.97 29.78
CA ALA A 16 1.70 -22.87 30.54
C ALA A 16 1.67 -21.78 31.63
N LEU A 17 0.80 -20.76 31.49
CA LEU A 17 0.60 -19.71 32.49
C LEU A 17 -0.30 -20.14 33.66
N MET A 18 -1.07 -21.23 33.55
CA MET A 18 -1.93 -21.73 34.61
C MET A 18 -1.23 -22.77 35.55
N SER A 19 -0.14 -23.37 35.14
CA SER A 19 0.67 -24.20 36.01
C SER A 19 1.74 -23.34 36.69
N GLY A 20 1.54 -22.98 37.96
CA GLY A 20 2.34 -22.07 38.78
C GLY A 20 3.85 -22.39 38.97
N SER A 21 4.49 -22.84 37.91
CA SER A 21 5.94 -22.87 37.76
C SER A 21 6.33 -21.58 37.03
N ALA A 22 6.82 -20.58 37.77
CA ALA A 22 7.51 -19.42 37.25
C ALA A 22 8.68 -19.88 36.36
N PHE A 23 8.41 -20.11 35.06
CA PHE A 23 9.46 -20.05 34.07
C PHE A 23 9.93 -18.59 34.03
N ALA A 24 10.95 -18.27 34.81
CA ALA A 24 11.73 -17.07 34.58
C ALA A 24 12.38 -17.23 33.21
N LEU A 25 11.65 -16.84 32.16
CA LEU A 25 12.25 -16.57 30.87
C LEU A 25 13.29 -15.48 31.15
N ASN A 26 14.57 -15.82 31.20
CA ASN A 26 15.66 -14.87 31.15
C ASN A 26 15.64 -14.20 29.76
N LEU A 27 14.67 -13.34 29.56
CA LEU A 27 14.59 -12.52 28.33
C LEU A 27 15.66 -11.44 28.44
N THR A 28 16.65 -11.52 27.60
CA THR A 28 17.58 -10.42 27.39
C THR A 28 16.81 -9.34 26.62
N TYR A 29 16.85 -8.11 27.13
CA TYR A 29 16.25 -6.95 26.48
C TYR A 29 17.35 -6.12 25.83
N SER A 30 17.09 -5.63 24.62
CA SER A 30 17.94 -4.65 23.95
C SER A 30 17.47 -3.24 24.29
N SER A 31 18.28 -2.46 25.04
CA SER A 31 17.95 -1.05 25.33
C SER A 31 17.99 -0.22 24.05
N MET A 32 16.94 0.56 23.80
CA MET A 32 16.75 1.26 22.55
C MET A 32 16.07 2.62 22.75
N SER A 33 16.61 3.65 22.10
CA SER A 33 15.96 4.96 22.04
C SER A 33 14.79 4.97 21.02
N LEU A 34 13.87 5.92 21.17
CA LEU A 34 12.75 6.08 20.23
C LEU A 34 13.23 6.21 18.79
N VAL A 35 14.23 7.04 18.53
CA VAL A 35 14.73 7.29 17.17
C VAL A 35 15.30 6.00 16.54
N GLN A 36 16.11 5.25 17.30
CA GLN A 36 16.63 3.97 16.84
C GLN A 36 15.51 2.96 16.56
N TYR A 37 14.51 2.90 17.43
CA TYR A 37 13.38 1.99 17.27
C TYR A 37 12.58 2.33 16.01
N LEU A 38 12.21 3.59 15.81
CA LEU A 38 11.42 4.00 14.64
C LEU A 38 12.18 3.83 13.32
N GLU A 39 13.50 3.98 13.32
CA GLU A 39 14.29 3.71 12.12
C GLU A 39 14.29 2.21 11.77
N ILE A 40 14.39 1.32 12.76
CA ILE A 40 14.26 -0.13 12.55
C ILE A 40 12.87 -0.47 12.01
N VAL A 41 11.81 0.11 12.57
CA VAL A 41 10.43 -0.07 12.11
C VAL A 41 10.30 0.36 10.66
N ARG A 42 10.82 1.54 10.31
CA ARG A 42 10.77 2.07 8.95
C ARG A 42 11.44 1.16 7.93
N GLN A 43 12.57 0.56 8.29
CA GLN A 43 13.34 -0.29 7.38
C GLN A 43 12.78 -1.71 7.24
N ASN A 44 12.13 -2.24 8.28
CA ASN A 44 11.83 -3.67 8.36
C ASN A 44 10.33 -4.01 8.47
N ASN A 45 9.46 -3.01 8.56
CA ASN A 45 8.03 -3.26 8.67
C ASN A 45 7.45 -3.75 7.34
N GLY A 46 6.73 -4.87 7.37
CA GLY A 46 6.18 -5.50 6.19
C GLY A 46 5.13 -4.65 5.45
N GLN A 47 4.37 -3.80 6.14
CA GLN A 47 3.39 -2.91 5.49
C GLN A 47 4.09 -1.81 4.68
N ILE A 48 5.16 -1.23 5.21
CA ILE A 48 5.97 -0.23 4.49
C ILE A 48 6.66 -0.89 3.28
N SER A 49 7.22 -2.09 3.48
CA SER A 49 7.85 -2.85 2.40
C SER A 49 6.86 -3.17 1.27
N ASN A 50 5.65 -3.63 1.59
CA ASN A 50 4.63 -3.91 0.59
C ASN A 50 4.22 -2.64 -0.19
N ALA A 51 3.99 -1.54 0.50
CA ALA A 51 3.68 -0.26 -0.16
C ALA A 51 4.84 0.24 -1.06
N SER A 52 6.10 -0.03 -0.68
CA SER A 52 7.26 0.26 -1.52
C SER A 52 7.30 -0.61 -2.79
N LEU A 53 6.91 -1.89 -2.68
CA LEU A 53 6.78 -2.78 -3.83
C LEU A 53 5.66 -2.33 -4.79
N ASP A 54 4.57 -1.75 -4.26
CA ASP A 54 3.50 -1.19 -5.08
C ASP A 54 4.00 0.00 -5.92
N VAL A 55 4.84 0.87 -5.36
CA VAL A 55 5.49 1.96 -6.12
C VAL A 55 6.41 1.40 -7.20
N GLN A 56 7.21 0.36 -6.90
CA GLN A 56 8.08 -0.28 -7.90
C GLN A 56 7.26 -0.92 -9.02
N THR A 57 6.14 -1.57 -8.68
CA THR A 57 5.22 -2.16 -9.65
C THR A 57 4.60 -1.10 -10.55
N ALA A 58 4.14 0.03 -9.98
CA ALA A 58 3.62 1.15 -10.76
C ALA A 58 4.69 1.74 -11.69
N THR A 59 5.95 1.83 -11.25
CA THR A 59 7.08 2.29 -12.06
C THR A 59 7.36 1.35 -13.23
N ALA A 60 7.41 0.05 -13.00
CA ALA A 60 7.57 -0.95 -14.05
C ALA A 60 6.41 -0.92 -15.05
N ASN A 61 5.18 -0.73 -14.56
CA ASN A 61 4.00 -0.55 -15.42
C ASN A 61 4.11 0.70 -16.30
N LYS A 62 4.63 1.83 -15.79
CA LYS A 62 4.88 3.02 -16.59
C LYS A 62 5.86 2.73 -17.73
N GLU A 63 6.97 2.05 -17.44
CA GLU A 63 7.93 1.67 -18.47
C GLU A 63 7.26 0.83 -19.56
N ALA A 64 6.45 -0.16 -19.19
CA ALA A 64 5.71 -0.98 -20.14
C ALA A 64 4.67 -0.16 -20.95
N GLN A 65 3.99 0.82 -20.32
CA GLN A 65 3.01 1.68 -21.03
C GLN A 65 3.68 2.73 -21.92
N SER A 66 4.93 3.10 -21.67
CA SER A 66 5.70 4.05 -22.49
C SER A 66 6.19 3.44 -23.81
N LEU A 67 6.21 2.11 -23.91
CA LEU A 67 6.62 1.43 -25.13
C LEU A 67 5.59 1.62 -26.23
N TYR A 68 6.09 1.77 -27.48
CA TYR A 68 5.24 1.76 -28.65
C TYR A 68 4.58 0.37 -28.77
N ARG A 69 3.27 0.32 -28.88
CA ARG A 69 2.55 -0.92 -29.19
C ARG A 69 2.69 -1.23 -30.67
N PHE A 70 3.89 -1.61 -31.06
CA PHE A 70 4.17 -2.10 -32.38
C PHE A 70 3.96 -3.60 -32.40
N ASN A 71 2.74 -4.03 -32.72
CA ASN A 71 2.41 -5.44 -32.81
C ASN A 71 2.38 -5.88 -34.28
N PRO A 72 3.48 -6.41 -34.83
CA PRO A 72 3.45 -7.03 -36.14
C PRO A 72 2.60 -8.29 -36.08
N SER A 73 1.65 -8.41 -36.99
CA SER A 73 0.87 -9.62 -37.17
C SER A 73 1.23 -10.27 -38.51
N VAL A 74 1.57 -11.55 -38.45
CA VAL A 74 1.80 -12.35 -39.64
C VAL A 74 0.58 -13.24 -39.82
N SER A 75 -0.06 -13.15 -40.97
CA SER A 75 -1.19 -14.02 -41.30
C SER A 75 -0.85 -14.89 -42.51
N TYR A 76 -1.28 -16.13 -42.46
CA TYR A 76 -1.26 -17.05 -43.55
C TYR A 76 -2.67 -17.57 -43.77
N SER A 77 -3.16 -17.44 -45.00
CA SER A 77 -4.43 -18.01 -45.39
C SER A 77 -4.27 -18.85 -46.66
N ARG A 78 -4.96 -19.98 -46.71
CA ARG A 78 -5.04 -20.85 -47.88
C ARG A 78 -6.49 -21.06 -48.20
N GLY A 79 -6.90 -20.61 -49.40
CA GLY A 79 -8.25 -20.74 -49.89
C GLY A 79 -8.31 -21.71 -51.06
N ALA A 80 -9.23 -22.68 -51.05
CA ALA A 80 -9.54 -23.48 -52.24
C ALA A 80 -10.36 -22.67 -53.21
N TYR A 81 -9.93 -22.60 -54.47
CA TYR A 81 -10.71 -21.97 -55.55
C TYR A 81 -11.64 -23.02 -56.12
N GLN A 82 -12.94 -22.90 -55.93
CA GLN A 82 -13.93 -23.72 -56.67
C GLN A 82 -14.26 -23.01 -57.98
N ASN A 83 -13.65 -23.49 -59.07
CA ASN A 83 -14.13 -23.10 -60.39
C ASN A 83 -15.41 -23.89 -60.73
N GLN A 84 -16.53 -23.19 -60.89
CA GLN A 84 -17.83 -23.79 -61.18
C GLN A 84 -18.01 -24.21 -62.66
N THR A 85 -16.98 -24.67 -63.31
CA THR A 85 -17.15 -25.23 -64.68
C THR A 85 -17.34 -26.73 -64.59
N PRO A 86 -18.36 -27.30 -65.29
CA PRO A 86 -18.76 -28.70 -65.14
C PRO A 86 -17.73 -29.74 -65.57
N TYR A 87 -16.59 -29.34 -66.05
CA TYR A 87 -15.54 -30.25 -66.57
C TYR A 87 -14.25 -30.25 -65.71
N ALA A 88 -14.19 -29.53 -64.56
CA ALA A 88 -13.00 -29.50 -63.77
C ALA A 88 -13.08 -30.51 -62.61
N GLN A 89 -12.92 -31.80 -62.88
CA GLN A 89 -12.69 -32.86 -61.90
C GLN A 89 -11.23 -32.91 -61.40
N TYR A 90 -10.46 -31.84 -61.55
CA TYR A 90 -9.09 -31.80 -61.13
C TYR A 90 -8.94 -30.84 -59.95
N ASN A 91 -8.23 -31.34 -58.90
CA ASN A 91 -7.88 -30.57 -57.71
C ASN A 91 -7.58 -29.09 -58.03
N THR A 92 -8.51 -28.19 -57.68
CA THR A 92 -8.28 -26.77 -57.82
C THR A 92 -7.17 -26.35 -56.86
N PRO A 93 -6.05 -25.86 -57.37
CA PRO A 93 -4.97 -25.47 -56.52
C PRO A 93 -5.41 -24.30 -55.63
N ALA A 94 -5.12 -24.45 -54.35
CA ALA A 94 -5.46 -23.44 -53.37
C ALA A 94 -4.59 -22.17 -53.56
N SER A 95 -5.18 -21.00 -53.51
CA SER A 95 -4.45 -19.76 -53.40
C SER A 95 -3.84 -19.68 -51.99
N SER A 96 -2.61 -19.19 -51.90
CA SER A 96 -1.92 -18.94 -50.60
C SER A 96 -1.62 -17.49 -50.49
N THR A 97 -2.02 -16.87 -49.37
CA THR A 97 -1.75 -15.48 -49.05
C THR A 97 -0.92 -15.41 -47.76
N TYR A 98 0.17 -14.70 -47.83
CA TYR A 98 0.99 -14.31 -46.68
C TYR A 98 0.88 -12.82 -46.52
N ALA A 99 0.53 -12.32 -45.31
CA ALA A 99 0.49 -10.90 -45.08
C ALA A 99 1.19 -10.57 -43.71
N LEU A 100 1.91 -9.45 -43.75
CA LEU A 100 2.51 -8.82 -42.59
C LEU A 100 1.80 -7.47 -42.41
N ALA A 101 1.18 -7.28 -41.25
CA ALA A 101 0.53 -6.02 -40.91
C ALA A 101 1.16 -5.46 -39.62
N PHE A 102 1.18 -4.13 -39.53
CA PHE A 102 1.72 -3.39 -38.41
C PHE A 102 0.58 -2.53 -37.84
N ASN A 103 0.39 -2.56 -36.52
CA ASN A 103 -0.54 -1.64 -35.89
C ASN A 103 0.22 -0.40 -35.43
N VAL A 104 -0.10 0.75 -36.04
CA VAL A 104 0.40 2.07 -35.65
C VAL A 104 -0.65 2.73 -34.79
N GLU A 105 -0.33 2.93 -33.54
CA GLU A 105 -1.24 3.49 -32.55
C GLU A 105 -1.66 4.91 -32.88
N GLY A 106 -2.94 5.24 -32.69
CA GLY A 106 -3.52 6.55 -32.97
C GLY A 106 -2.88 7.67 -32.16
N LEU A 107 -2.86 8.87 -32.71
CA LEU A 107 -2.18 10.02 -32.12
C LEU A 107 -2.63 10.32 -30.71
N GLY A 108 -1.65 10.43 -29.80
CA GLY A 108 -1.85 10.81 -28.40
C GLY A 108 -2.27 9.67 -27.45
N LYS A 109 -2.57 8.46 -27.94
CA LYS A 109 -2.91 7.31 -27.07
C LYS A 109 -1.73 6.92 -26.17
N ARG A 110 -0.52 6.85 -26.73
CA ARG A 110 0.70 6.54 -25.97
C ARG A 110 0.92 7.57 -24.86
N SER A 111 0.89 8.86 -25.19
CA SER A 111 1.10 9.92 -24.21
C SER A 111 0.03 9.89 -23.11
N ALA A 112 -1.23 9.60 -23.45
CA ALA A 112 -2.29 9.48 -22.46
C ALA A 112 -2.08 8.27 -21.51
N ARG A 113 -1.62 7.12 -22.03
CA ARG A 113 -1.26 5.95 -21.20
C ARG A 113 -0.08 6.25 -20.28
N GLU A 114 0.94 6.92 -20.81
CA GLU A 114 2.12 7.32 -20.03
C GLU A 114 1.78 8.29 -18.91
N ASN A 115 0.92 9.27 -19.18
CA ASN A 115 0.43 10.21 -18.18
C ASN A 115 -0.42 9.54 -17.12
N LEU A 116 -1.29 8.60 -17.49
CA LEU A 116 -2.06 7.81 -16.53
C LEU A 116 -1.13 6.96 -15.64
N ALA A 117 -0.15 6.29 -16.23
CA ALA A 117 0.79 5.49 -15.48
C ALA A 117 1.67 6.35 -14.54
N GLN A 118 2.01 7.58 -14.95
CA GLN A 118 2.70 8.54 -14.08
C GLN A 118 1.83 8.94 -12.87
N ALA A 119 0.57 9.27 -13.09
CA ALA A 119 -0.35 9.58 -12.00
C ALA A 119 -0.54 8.39 -11.04
N GLN A 120 -0.52 7.16 -11.54
CA GLN A 120 -0.54 5.95 -10.71
C GLN A 120 0.70 5.80 -9.83
N ILE A 121 1.89 6.17 -10.33
CA ILE A 121 3.12 6.20 -9.50
C ILE A 121 2.96 7.21 -8.37
N GLU A 122 2.47 8.40 -8.67
CA GLU A 122 2.25 9.46 -7.67
C GLU A 122 1.24 9.01 -6.62
N ALA A 123 0.13 8.39 -7.01
CA ALA A 123 -0.85 7.81 -6.09
C ALA A 123 -0.24 6.70 -5.21
N SER A 124 0.55 5.80 -5.77
CA SER A 124 1.25 4.75 -5.01
C SER A 124 2.28 5.34 -4.05
N SER A 125 2.94 6.44 -4.42
CA SER A 125 3.90 7.15 -3.54
C SER A 125 3.21 7.78 -2.34
N VAL A 126 2.03 8.39 -2.53
CA VAL A 126 1.20 8.92 -1.43
C VAL A 126 0.72 7.79 -0.52
N GLN A 127 0.34 6.64 -1.08
CA GLN A 127 -0.03 5.47 -0.29
C GLN A 127 1.15 4.93 0.54
N LEU A 128 2.37 4.91 0.01
CA LEU A 128 3.58 4.55 0.74
C LEU A 128 3.83 5.52 1.91
N GLU A 129 3.70 6.82 1.67
CA GLU A 129 3.82 7.82 2.73
C GLU A 129 2.76 7.59 3.82
N GLY A 130 1.51 7.33 3.43
CA GLY A 130 0.43 7.00 4.35
C GLY A 130 0.67 5.75 5.18
N ALA A 131 1.13 4.69 4.55
CA ALA A 131 1.50 3.45 5.24
C ALA A 131 2.64 3.71 6.25
N THR A 132 3.66 4.48 5.85
CA THR A 132 4.79 4.86 6.69
C THR A 132 4.32 5.65 7.92
N ASN A 133 3.51 6.69 7.72
CA ASN A 133 2.97 7.54 8.78
C ASN A 133 2.09 6.75 9.77
N ASN A 134 1.24 5.86 9.27
CA ASN A 134 0.38 5.02 10.11
C ASN A 134 1.19 4.02 10.95
N VAL A 135 2.15 3.34 10.34
CA VAL A 135 3.03 2.39 11.03
C VAL A 135 3.88 3.08 12.08
N GLN A 136 4.50 4.22 11.73
CA GLN A 136 5.32 4.99 12.68
C GLN A 136 4.49 5.51 13.85
N THR A 137 3.26 6.01 13.61
CA THR A 137 2.37 6.46 14.68
C THR A 137 1.96 5.31 15.61
N GLY A 138 1.65 4.15 15.07
CA GLY A 138 1.34 2.95 15.87
C GLY A 138 2.53 2.47 16.68
N ALA A 139 3.72 2.43 16.07
CA ALA A 139 4.96 2.06 16.73
C ALA A 139 5.35 3.05 17.85
N LEU A 140 5.17 4.37 17.60
CA LEU A 140 5.37 5.40 18.60
C LEU A 140 4.44 5.21 19.81
N GLY A 141 3.16 4.89 19.57
CA GLY A 141 2.21 4.57 20.63
C GLY A 141 2.67 3.38 21.49
N ALA A 142 3.11 2.29 20.86
CA ALA A 142 3.62 1.11 21.54
C ALA A 142 4.88 1.42 22.35
N TYR A 143 5.79 2.24 21.82
CA TYR A 143 6.98 2.68 22.52
C TYR A 143 6.65 3.49 23.78
N ILE A 144 5.73 4.43 23.69
CA ILE A 144 5.28 5.27 24.82
C ILE A 144 4.66 4.41 25.93
N ASP A 145 3.84 3.42 25.57
CA ASP A 145 3.25 2.49 26.53
C ASP A 145 4.31 1.67 27.26
N ALA A 146 5.27 1.14 26.54
CA ALA A 146 6.39 0.40 27.10
C ALA A 146 7.26 1.30 28.00
N LEU A 147 7.54 2.53 27.57
CA LEU A 147 8.33 3.50 28.32
C LEU A 147 7.64 3.89 29.65
N ARG A 148 6.31 4.10 29.64
CA ARG A 148 5.54 4.32 30.86
C ARG A 148 5.73 3.17 31.86
N LEU A 149 5.60 1.94 31.38
CA LEU A 149 5.75 0.75 32.23
C LEU A 149 7.18 0.60 32.78
N ALA A 150 8.19 0.87 31.96
CA ALA A 150 9.59 0.86 32.40
C ALA A 150 9.85 1.90 33.50
N LEU A 151 9.29 3.12 33.35
CA LEU A 151 9.40 4.17 34.35
C LEU A 151 8.62 3.83 35.64
N MET A 152 7.42 3.21 35.52
CA MET A 152 6.67 2.71 36.68
C MET A 152 7.45 1.67 37.47
N ILE A 153 8.08 0.69 36.79
CA ILE A 153 8.93 -0.32 37.41
C ILE A 153 10.10 0.34 38.15
N LYS A 154 10.71 1.37 37.50
CA LYS A 154 11.80 2.12 38.13
C LYS A 154 11.33 2.84 39.41
N SER A 155 10.19 3.55 39.37
CA SER A 155 9.59 4.23 40.51
C SER A 155 9.31 3.26 41.66
N HIS A 156 8.81 2.04 41.37
CA HIS A 156 8.59 1.01 42.39
C HIS A 156 9.91 0.51 42.99
N LYS A 157 10.95 0.27 42.17
CA LYS A 157 12.27 -0.14 42.66
C LYS A 157 12.88 0.94 43.56
N ASP A 158 12.79 2.19 43.21
CA ASP A 158 13.30 3.32 44.00
C ASP A 158 12.55 3.44 45.33
N ALA A 159 11.22 3.26 45.34
CA ALA A 159 10.43 3.21 46.59
C ALA A 159 10.79 2.01 47.47
N LEU A 160 10.99 0.81 46.88
CA LEU A 160 11.43 -0.40 47.65
C LEU A 160 12.79 -0.21 48.29
N ILE A 161 13.74 0.43 47.58
CA ILE A 161 15.06 0.74 48.18
C ILE A 161 14.91 1.67 49.40
N LYS A 162 14.06 2.70 49.30
CA LYS A 162 13.79 3.59 50.44
C LYS A 162 13.07 2.88 51.57
N LEU A 163 12.10 2.01 51.31
CA LEU A 163 11.38 1.25 52.34
C LEU A 163 12.27 0.23 53.06
N SER A 164 13.26 -0.33 52.39
CA SER A 164 14.23 -1.28 53.03
C SER A 164 15.02 -0.68 54.16
N THR A 165 15.05 0.64 54.34
CA THR A 165 15.67 1.30 55.51
C THR A 165 14.82 1.17 56.78
N PHE A 166 13.53 0.79 56.68
CA PHE A 166 12.59 0.64 57.81
C PHE A 166 12.34 -0.84 58.15
N LYS A 167 13.39 -1.67 58.28
CA LYS A 167 13.34 -3.14 58.39
C LYS A 167 12.41 -3.69 59.49
N ASP A 168 12.28 -2.98 60.61
CA ASP A 168 11.49 -3.43 61.76
C ASP A 168 10.07 -2.84 61.80
N ASN A 169 9.69 -2.02 60.81
CA ASN A 169 8.38 -1.40 60.77
C ASN A 169 7.37 -2.32 60.04
N PRO A 170 6.29 -2.82 60.72
CA PRO A 170 5.30 -3.68 60.06
C PRO A 170 4.64 -3.04 58.86
N LYS A 171 4.35 -1.72 58.92
CA LYS A 171 3.78 -0.97 57.81
C LYS A 171 4.72 -0.91 56.61
N ALA A 172 6.06 -0.89 56.83
CA ALA A 172 7.01 -0.93 55.72
C ALA A 172 7.00 -2.31 55.05
N LYS A 173 6.92 -3.41 55.80
CA LYS A 173 6.81 -4.77 55.24
C LYS A 173 5.54 -4.98 54.40
N ASP A 174 4.42 -4.43 54.84
CA ASP A 174 3.18 -4.51 54.08
C ASP A 174 3.26 -3.66 52.78
N ALA A 175 3.87 -2.44 52.84
CA ALA A 175 4.14 -1.61 51.71
C ALA A 175 5.11 -2.28 50.70
N GLU A 176 6.14 -2.94 51.18
CA GLU A 176 7.08 -3.71 50.33
C GLU A 176 6.37 -4.86 49.59
N ARG A 177 5.50 -5.63 50.27
CA ARG A 177 4.72 -6.71 49.66
C ARG A 177 3.81 -6.14 48.55
N PHE A 178 3.13 -5.05 48.87
CA PHE A 178 2.26 -4.35 47.90
C PHE A 178 3.04 -3.91 46.68
N LEU A 179 4.15 -3.19 46.84
CA LEU A 179 4.97 -2.72 45.73
C LEU A 179 5.59 -3.85 44.90
N ASN A 180 6.02 -4.94 45.54
CA ASN A 180 6.56 -6.10 44.82
C ASN A 180 5.48 -6.76 43.92
N ASN A 181 4.25 -6.88 44.43
CA ASN A 181 3.13 -7.43 43.63
C ASN A 181 2.85 -6.55 42.40
N TYR A 182 2.73 -5.24 42.56
CA TYR A 182 2.52 -4.33 41.46
C TYR A 182 3.69 -4.28 40.48
N LYS A 183 4.91 -4.34 40.98
CA LYS A 183 6.13 -4.46 40.17
C LYS A 183 6.07 -5.69 39.24
N MET A 184 5.66 -6.85 39.78
CA MET A 184 5.51 -8.07 38.98
C MET A 184 4.47 -7.87 37.84
N ILE A 185 3.33 -7.25 38.17
CA ILE A 185 2.29 -6.94 37.14
C ILE A 185 2.88 -6.04 36.05
N PHE A 186 3.56 -4.96 36.42
CA PHE A 186 4.15 -4.06 35.43
C PHE A 186 5.29 -4.70 34.62
N GLU A 187 6.05 -5.66 35.20
CA GLU A 187 7.05 -6.42 34.45
C GLU A 187 6.40 -7.33 33.40
N GLN A 188 5.24 -7.94 33.69
CA GLN A 188 4.43 -8.68 32.73
C GLN A 188 3.89 -7.76 31.63
N ASP A 189 3.27 -6.64 32.01
CA ASP A 189 2.72 -5.68 31.06
C ASP A 189 3.81 -5.09 30.14
N LEU A 190 5.01 -4.84 30.68
CA LEU A 190 6.16 -4.39 29.90
C LEU A 190 6.58 -5.45 28.86
N LEU A 191 6.54 -6.72 29.22
CA LEU A 191 6.82 -7.79 28.27
C LEU A 191 5.82 -7.75 27.10
N TYR A 192 4.50 -7.63 27.38
CA TYR A 192 3.48 -7.52 26.35
C TYR A 192 3.68 -6.28 25.47
N ALA A 193 3.99 -5.13 26.07
CA ALA A 193 4.27 -3.91 25.32
C ALA A 193 5.53 -4.05 24.44
N SER A 194 6.58 -4.69 24.97
CA SER A 194 7.81 -4.98 24.21
C SER A 194 7.59 -5.96 23.06
N LEU A 195 6.72 -6.95 23.22
CA LEU A 195 6.31 -7.84 22.13
C LEU A 195 5.49 -7.09 21.08
N THR A 196 4.67 -6.11 21.49
CA THR A 196 3.97 -5.23 20.54
C THR A 196 4.96 -4.37 19.74
N MET A 197 5.97 -3.81 20.40
CA MET A 197 7.06 -3.10 19.72
C MET A 197 7.81 -4.02 18.74
N LEU A 198 8.10 -5.27 19.14
CA LEU A 198 8.74 -6.26 18.28
C LEU A 198 7.93 -6.55 17.02
N ASN A 199 6.60 -6.60 17.12
CA ASN A 199 5.71 -6.80 15.99
C ASN A 199 5.81 -5.67 14.95
N TYR A 200 5.91 -4.41 15.40
CA TYR A 200 6.14 -3.27 14.49
C TYR A 200 7.54 -3.29 13.86
N ALA A 201 8.56 -3.71 14.61
CA ALA A 201 9.94 -3.80 14.13
C ALA A 201 10.17 -4.94 13.12
N GLY A 202 9.19 -5.82 12.94
CA GLY A 202 9.29 -6.96 12.04
C GLY A 202 10.31 -8.02 12.50
N ARG A 203 10.91 -8.73 11.54
CA ARG A 203 11.81 -9.87 11.82
C ARG A 203 13.25 -9.48 12.18
N SER A 204 13.57 -8.19 12.20
CA SER A 204 14.95 -7.73 12.39
C SER A 204 15.46 -7.85 13.82
N LEU A 205 14.57 -7.78 14.82
CA LEU A 205 14.93 -7.89 16.22
C LEU A 205 14.73 -9.32 16.72
N LYS A 206 15.78 -9.87 17.33
CA LYS A 206 15.75 -11.20 17.98
C LYS A 206 15.24 -11.13 19.41
N GLU A 207 15.43 -10.00 20.06
CA GLU A 207 15.11 -9.76 21.47
C GLU A 207 14.06 -8.64 21.59
N PRO A 208 13.15 -8.72 22.58
CA PRO A 208 12.21 -7.64 22.83
C PRO A 208 12.93 -6.32 23.13
N PRO A 209 12.56 -5.21 22.49
CA PRO A 209 13.17 -3.92 22.75
C PRO A 209 12.77 -3.40 24.14
N TYR A 210 13.71 -2.81 24.86
CA TYR A 210 13.49 -2.10 26.11
C TYR A 210 13.59 -0.59 25.87
N PRO A 211 12.53 0.17 26.12
CA PRO A 211 12.52 1.60 25.82
C PRO A 211 13.37 2.39 26.80
N SER A 212 14.10 3.37 26.30
CA SER A 212 14.91 4.30 27.10
C SER A 212 14.51 5.74 26.80
N GLY A 213 14.31 6.56 27.82
CA GLY A 213 13.92 7.98 27.65
C GLY A 213 13.16 8.54 28.84
N LYS A 214 12.51 9.68 28.62
CA LYS A 214 11.70 10.39 29.63
C LYS A 214 10.36 10.82 29.01
N LEU A 215 9.27 10.70 29.77
CA LEU A 215 7.93 11.16 29.33
C LEU A 215 7.69 12.65 29.67
N ASN A 216 8.71 13.48 29.58
CA ASN A 216 8.57 14.89 29.87
C ASN A 216 8.45 15.72 28.58
N PHE A 217 7.24 15.93 28.14
CA PHE A 217 6.95 16.78 26.97
C PHE A 217 6.20 18.04 27.43
N PRO A 218 6.69 19.25 27.11
CA PRO A 218 6.06 20.48 27.55
C PRO A 218 4.67 20.67 26.92
N ALA A 219 3.77 21.25 27.69
CA ALA A 219 2.47 21.65 27.18
C ALA A 219 2.64 22.76 26.10
N GLN A 220 1.92 22.63 25.00
CA GLN A 220 1.94 23.55 23.87
C GLN A 220 0.58 24.21 23.70
N ASN A 221 0.60 25.43 23.16
CA ASN A 221 -0.61 26.13 22.77
C ASN A 221 -0.80 26.03 21.25
N PHE A 222 -2.00 25.76 20.82
CA PHE A 222 -2.33 25.63 19.41
C PHE A 222 -3.49 26.54 19.04
N ASN A 223 -3.44 27.08 17.81
CA ASN A 223 -4.61 27.64 17.16
C ASN A 223 -5.37 26.52 16.47
N VAL A 224 -6.61 26.27 16.86
CA VAL A 224 -7.42 25.17 16.33
C VAL A 224 -7.75 25.34 14.85
N GLU A 225 -7.93 26.58 14.39
CA GLU A 225 -8.24 26.86 12.99
C GLU A 225 -7.07 26.51 12.07
N ASP A 226 -5.84 26.83 12.49
CA ASP A 226 -4.63 26.47 11.75
C ASP A 226 -4.46 24.96 11.68
N LEU A 227 -4.74 24.22 12.77
CA LEU A 227 -4.70 22.77 12.80
C LEU A 227 -5.73 22.14 11.86
N VAL A 228 -6.93 22.69 11.79
CA VAL A 228 -7.98 22.23 10.86
C VAL A 228 -7.52 22.44 9.42
N LEU A 229 -6.98 23.64 9.10
CA LEU A 229 -6.52 23.95 7.76
C LEU A 229 -5.35 23.05 7.34
N GLN A 230 -4.39 22.83 8.25
CA GLN A 230 -3.30 21.87 8.02
C GLN A 230 -3.82 20.45 7.77
N GLY A 231 -4.78 19.99 8.58
CA GLY A 231 -5.38 18.68 8.40
C GLY A 231 -6.10 18.50 7.07
N GLN A 232 -6.84 19.52 6.64
CA GLN A 232 -7.53 19.52 5.34
C GLN A 232 -6.59 19.54 4.13
N ASN A 233 -5.33 19.98 4.31
CA ASN A 233 -4.35 20.07 3.23
C ASN A 233 -3.32 18.93 3.25
N ASN A 234 -2.89 18.48 4.42
CA ASN A 234 -1.70 17.65 4.59
C ASN A 234 -1.98 16.21 5.07
N ARG A 235 -3.24 15.90 5.44
CA ARG A 235 -3.55 14.51 5.83
C ARG A 235 -3.42 13.57 4.67
N THR A 236 -2.85 12.41 4.94
CA THR A 236 -2.61 11.37 3.92
C THR A 236 -3.88 10.94 3.20
N GLU A 237 -5.04 10.92 3.88
CA GLU A 237 -6.32 10.59 3.28
C GLU A 237 -6.74 11.63 2.22
N VAL A 238 -6.48 12.92 2.48
CA VAL A 238 -6.73 14.03 1.52
C VAL A 238 -5.78 13.92 0.33
N LEU A 239 -4.48 13.76 0.60
CA LEU A 239 -3.47 13.63 -0.46
C LEU A 239 -3.75 12.40 -1.35
N ASN A 240 -4.18 11.28 -0.75
CA ASN A 240 -4.56 10.09 -1.50
C ASN A 240 -5.79 10.33 -2.40
N LEU A 241 -6.83 11.01 -1.90
CA LEU A 241 -8.00 11.36 -2.73
C LEU A 241 -7.63 12.33 -3.85
N GLN A 242 -6.76 13.31 -3.60
CA GLN A 242 -6.25 14.21 -4.64
C GLN A 242 -5.47 13.45 -5.72
N ALA A 243 -4.61 12.51 -5.33
CA ALA A 243 -3.90 11.66 -6.28
C ALA A 243 -4.86 10.75 -7.08
N MET A 244 -5.92 10.22 -6.44
CA MET A 244 -6.95 9.43 -7.13
C MET A 244 -7.79 10.28 -8.10
N ILE A 245 -8.05 11.54 -7.78
CA ILE A 245 -8.69 12.49 -8.70
C ILE A 245 -7.81 12.71 -9.95
N ASP A 246 -6.48 12.87 -9.76
CA ASP A 246 -5.57 13.01 -10.89
C ASP A 246 -5.52 11.72 -11.74
N VAL A 247 -5.43 10.55 -11.12
CA VAL A 247 -5.52 9.26 -11.84
C VAL A 247 -6.82 9.17 -12.64
N ALA A 248 -7.96 9.55 -12.07
CA ALA A 248 -9.25 9.53 -12.75
C ALA A 248 -9.31 10.55 -13.91
N ASP A 249 -8.71 11.73 -13.73
CA ASP A 249 -8.59 12.75 -14.78
C ASP A 249 -7.76 12.23 -15.99
N LYS A 250 -6.60 11.62 -15.72
CA LYS A 250 -5.78 11.01 -16.77
C LYS A 250 -6.47 9.81 -17.42
N ASN A 251 -7.31 9.08 -16.67
CA ASN A 251 -8.12 8.01 -17.23
C ASN A 251 -9.19 8.54 -18.18
N VAL A 252 -9.88 9.63 -17.82
CA VAL A 252 -10.82 10.33 -18.74
C VAL A 252 -10.11 10.75 -20.02
N ALA A 253 -8.90 11.32 -19.89
CA ALA A 253 -8.08 11.71 -21.04
C ALA A 253 -7.69 10.49 -21.89
N LEU A 254 -7.30 9.38 -21.31
CA LEU A 254 -6.97 8.14 -22.02
C LEU A 254 -8.17 7.58 -22.76
N VAL A 255 -9.33 7.44 -22.10
CA VAL A 255 -10.56 6.93 -22.70
C VAL A 255 -10.99 7.83 -23.87
N THR A 256 -10.83 9.15 -23.72
CA THR A 256 -11.09 10.11 -24.80
C THR A 256 -10.14 9.91 -25.99
N LYS A 257 -8.83 9.71 -25.74
CA LYS A 257 -7.83 9.47 -26.78
C LYS A 257 -7.96 8.10 -27.45
N ASN A 258 -8.53 7.11 -26.76
CA ASN A 258 -8.82 5.80 -27.36
C ASN A 258 -9.80 5.87 -28.55
N ARG A 259 -10.52 6.97 -28.72
CA ARG A 259 -11.33 7.26 -29.93
C ARG A 259 -10.49 7.54 -31.17
N ASN A 260 -9.23 7.94 -31.01
CA ASN A 260 -8.36 8.18 -32.15
C ASN A 260 -8.10 6.85 -32.85
N VAL A 261 -8.18 6.90 -34.19
CA VAL A 261 -8.12 5.71 -35.00
C VAL A 261 -6.68 5.22 -35.12
N ASP A 262 -6.49 3.92 -35.01
CA ASP A 262 -5.22 3.26 -35.30
C ASP A 262 -5.07 3.07 -36.80
N VAL A 263 -3.84 3.10 -37.30
CA VAL A 263 -3.52 2.90 -38.70
C VAL A 263 -2.78 1.57 -38.84
N MET A 264 -3.27 0.71 -39.72
CA MET A 264 -2.70 -0.63 -39.94
C MET A 264 -2.15 -0.74 -41.37
N PRO A 265 -0.91 -0.29 -41.62
CA PRO A 265 -0.23 -0.59 -42.89
C PRO A 265 0.04 -2.10 -42.98
N TYR A 266 -0.18 -2.67 -44.17
CA TYR A 266 0.09 -4.07 -44.44
C TYR A 266 0.78 -4.26 -45.78
N ILE A 267 1.55 -5.31 -45.90
CA ILE A 267 2.10 -5.84 -47.14
C ILE A 267 1.81 -7.34 -47.18
N GLY A 268 1.30 -7.78 -48.31
CA GLY A 268 0.95 -9.19 -48.52
C GLY A 268 1.42 -9.69 -49.89
N GLN A 269 1.67 -10.99 -49.95
CA GLN A 269 1.95 -11.71 -51.19
C GLN A 269 0.89 -12.81 -51.36
N THR A 270 0.21 -12.78 -52.47
CA THR A 270 -0.76 -13.79 -52.86
C THR A 270 -0.21 -14.61 -54.02
N ARG A 271 -0.17 -15.90 -53.89
CA ARG A 271 0.16 -16.82 -54.97
C ARG A 271 -1.14 -17.50 -55.43
N THR A 272 -1.59 -17.17 -56.64
CA THR A 272 -2.78 -17.75 -57.22
C THR A 272 -2.33 -18.67 -58.35
N PRO A 273 -2.58 -19.97 -58.28
CA PRO A 273 -2.33 -20.88 -59.38
C PRO A 273 -3.38 -20.69 -60.47
N GLN A 274 -2.93 -20.60 -61.71
CA GLN A 274 -3.78 -20.52 -62.86
C GLN A 274 -3.53 -21.68 -63.78
N TYR A 275 -4.61 -22.34 -64.21
CA TYR A 275 -4.57 -23.33 -65.26
C TYR A 275 -5.02 -22.66 -66.57
N THR A 276 -4.18 -22.70 -67.58
CA THR A 276 -4.54 -22.28 -68.93
C THR A 276 -4.72 -23.51 -69.80
N TYR A 277 -5.94 -23.69 -70.29
CA TYR A 277 -6.19 -24.70 -71.29
C TYR A 277 -5.70 -24.17 -72.63
N ASN A 278 -4.67 -24.80 -73.18
CA ASN A 278 -4.32 -24.59 -74.55
C ASN A 278 -5.11 -25.59 -75.39
N ASN A 279 -5.96 -25.09 -76.31
CA ASN A 279 -6.54 -25.93 -77.31
C ASN A 279 -5.40 -26.54 -78.11
N GLY A 280 -5.20 -27.81 -77.93
CA GLY A 280 -4.10 -28.53 -78.53
C GLY A 280 -4.13 -28.48 -80.03
N VAL A 281 -2.98 -28.65 -80.61
CA VAL A 281 -2.86 -28.81 -82.05
C VAL A 281 -3.59 -30.08 -82.47
N SER A 282 -4.58 -29.95 -83.33
CA SER A 282 -5.27 -31.07 -83.97
C SER A 282 -4.45 -31.54 -85.15
N TYR A 283 -3.99 -32.77 -85.06
CA TYR A 283 -3.36 -33.45 -86.17
C TYR A 283 -4.36 -34.39 -86.84
N THR A 284 -4.65 -34.17 -88.09
CA THR A 284 -5.42 -35.10 -88.87
C THR A 284 -4.48 -36.10 -89.56
N LEU A 285 -4.54 -37.38 -89.17
CA LEU A 285 -3.70 -38.40 -89.76
C LEU A 285 -4.13 -38.61 -91.26
N PRO A 286 -3.20 -38.37 -92.24
CA PRO A 286 -3.57 -38.28 -93.64
C PRO A 286 -4.16 -39.60 -94.23
N ASN A 287 -3.90 -40.74 -93.57
CA ASN A 287 -4.31 -42.05 -94.07
C ASN A 287 -5.55 -42.68 -93.42
N ILE A 288 -6.09 -42.12 -92.36
CA ILE A 288 -7.18 -42.67 -91.59
C ILE A 288 -8.33 -41.68 -91.33
N GLY A 289 -8.16 -40.44 -91.69
CA GLY A 289 -9.18 -39.39 -91.45
C GLY A 289 -9.51 -39.07 -90.00
N GLN A 290 -8.72 -39.65 -89.06
CA GLN A 290 -8.91 -39.40 -87.63
C GLN A 290 -8.11 -38.19 -87.19
N THR A 291 -8.79 -37.26 -86.57
CA THR A 291 -8.17 -36.09 -85.93
C THR A 291 -7.85 -36.39 -84.48
N ILE A 292 -6.58 -36.40 -84.13
CA ILE A 292 -6.13 -36.52 -82.74
C ILE A 292 -5.87 -35.10 -82.23
N SER A 293 -6.69 -34.68 -81.29
CA SER A 293 -6.45 -33.42 -80.58
C SER A 293 -5.80 -33.69 -79.22
N SER A 294 -4.62 -33.17 -79.02
CA SER A 294 -3.99 -33.16 -77.68
C SER A 294 -4.31 -31.87 -76.97
N SER A 295 -5.07 -31.90 -75.88
CA SER A 295 -5.27 -30.80 -74.99
C SER A 295 -4.15 -30.75 -73.94
N GLY A 296 -3.36 -29.73 -73.98
CA GLY A 296 -2.32 -29.48 -72.95
C GLY A 296 -2.81 -28.51 -71.88
N THR A 297 -2.65 -28.88 -70.64
CA THR A 297 -2.92 -27.97 -69.53
C THR A 297 -1.59 -27.41 -69.04
N THR A 298 -1.43 -26.09 -69.15
CA THR A 298 -0.22 -25.41 -68.65
C THR A 298 -0.55 -24.83 -67.26
N TYR A 299 0.25 -25.18 -66.30
CA TYR A 299 0.18 -24.62 -64.95
C TYR A 299 1.08 -23.40 -64.84
N THR A 300 0.52 -22.24 -64.51
CA THR A 300 1.21 -21.02 -64.24
C THR A 300 0.83 -20.51 -62.83
N ALA A 301 1.79 -20.12 -62.04
CA ALA A 301 1.50 -19.47 -60.76
C ALA A 301 1.66 -17.97 -60.90
N GLN A 302 0.58 -17.25 -60.68
CA GLN A 302 0.62 -15.79 -60.67
C GLN A 302 0.93 -15.34 -59.23
N ASN A 303 2.00 -14.58 -59.03
CA ASN A 303 2.32 -13.96 -57.78
C ASN A 303 1.90 -12.49 -57.82
N SER A 304 1.09 -12.04 -56.88
CA SER A 304 0.73 -10.65 -56.68
C SER A 304 1.23 -10.14 -55.34
N ILE A 305 1.79 -8.93 -55.35
CA ILE A 305 2.16 -8.22 -54.08
C ILE A 305 1.09 -7.15 -53.88
N THR A 306 0.51 -7.14 -52.71
CA THR A 306 -0.49 -6.17 -52.26
C THR A 306 0.06 -5.37 -51.12
N ALA A 307 0.07 -4.06 -51.20
CA ALA A 307 0.38 -3.17 -50.06
C ALA A 307 -0.81 -2.24 -49.86
N GLY A 308 -1.14 -1.97 -48.62
CA GLY A 308 -2.28 -1.11 -48.30
C GLY A 308 -2.27 -0.59 -46.89
N ILE A 309 -3.24 0.21 -46.56
CA ILE A 309 -3.48 0.75 -45.24
C ILE A 309 -4.92 0.41 -44.85
N THR A 310 -5.10 -0.25 -43.73
CA THR A 310 -6.40 -0.44 -43.11
C THR A 310 -6.60 0.57 -41.98
N ILE A 311 -7.72 1.31 -42.05
CA ILE A 311 -8.12 2.28 -41.04
C ILE A 311 -9.46 1.78 -40.46
N PRO A 312 -9.47 1.14 -39.26
CA PRO A 312 -10.71 0.72 -38.66
C PRO A 312 -11.47 1.95 -38.14
N ILE A 313 -12.58 2.30 -38.75
CA ILE A 313 -13.44 3.40 -38.31
C ILE A 313 -14.50 2.82 -37.38
N PRO A 314 -14.48 3.15 -36.08
CA PRO A 314 -15.50 2.68 -35.17
C PRO A 314 -16.83 3.39 -35.45
N LEU A 315 -17.79 2.66 -35.98
CA LEU A 315 -19.11 3.21 -36.26
C LEU A 315 -20.00 3.33 -35.01
N ASN A 316 -19.60 2.70 -33.92
CA ASN A 316 -20.40 2.62 -32.70
C ASN A 316 -19.94 3.62 -31.63
N ASN A 317 -20.26 4.91 -31.86
CA ASN A 317 -19.94 5.99 -30.89
C ASN A 317 -20.65 5.86 -29.54
N TYR A 318 -21.73 5.07 -29.42
CA TYR A 318 -22.49 4.94 -28.19
C TYR A 318 -21.72 4.20 -27.08
N LEU A 319 -21.01 3.10 -27.37
CA LEU A 319 -20.22 2.35 -26.39
C LEU A 319 -19.04 3.17 -25.88
N GLN A 320 -18.40 3.94 -26.73
CA GLN A 320 -17.29 4.80 -26.35
C GLN A 320 -17.72 6.00 -25.49
N SER A 321 -18.96 6.50 -25.63
CA SER A 321 -19.47 7.56 -24.78
C SER A 321 -19.78 7.06 -23.36
N ALA A 322 -20.25 5.82 -23.21
CA ALA A 322 -20.50 5.21 -21.91
C ALA A 322 -19.21 5.09 -21.07
N ASP A 323 -18.10 4.72 -21.69
CA ASP A 323 -16.80 4.62 -21.01
C ASP A 323 -16.29 5.99 -20.51
N ILE A 324 -16.48 7.05 -21.31
CA ILE A 324 -16.11 8.41 -20.89
C ILE A 324 -16.99 8.88 -19.74
N VAL A 325 -18.31 8.65 -19.83
CA VAL A 325 -19.24 9.00 -18.75
C VAL A 325 -18.90 8.23 -17.47
N SER A 326 -18.59 6.94 -17.59
CA SER A 326 -18.16 6.12 -16.44
C SER A 326 -16.89 6.66 -15.80
N ALA A 327 -15.87 6.99 -16.60
CA ALA A 327 -14.62 7.57 -16.11
C ALA A 327 -14.83 8.96 -15.47
N ALA A 328 -15.67 9.81 -16.07
CA ALA A 328 -16.02 11.11 -15.51
C ALA A 328 -16.80 11.00 -14.19
N ASN A 329 -17.71 10.05 -14.09
CA ASN A 329 -18.46 9.78 -12.86
C ASN A 329 -17.51 9.28 -11.74
N GLN A 330 -16.51 8.47 -12.07
CA GLN A 330 -15.50 8.05 -11.09
C GLN A 330 -14.71 9.24 -10.55
N LYS A 331 -14.30 10.17 -11.40
CA LYS A 331 -13.65 11.43 -10.98
C LYS A 331 -14.55 12.23 -10.03
N LEU A 332 -15.81 12.42 -10.38
CA LEU A 332 -16.80 13.15 -9.56
C LEU A 332 -17.02 12.47 -8.19
N GLN A 333 -17.02 11.14 -8.15
CA GLN A 333 -17.10 10.39 -6.89
C GLN A 333 -15.91 10.71 -5.97
N TYR A 334 -14.68 10.73 -6.48
CA TYR A 334 -13.51 11.09 -5.67
C TYR A 334 -13.54 12.56 -5.23
N GLU A 335 -13.99 13.49 -6.08
CA GLU A 335 -14.18 14.90 -5.72
C GLU A 335 -15.20 15.05 -4.58
N THR A 336 -16.33 14.35 -4.65
CA THR A 336 -17.33 14.34 -3.57
C THR A 336 -16.76 13.76 -2.28
N GLN A 337 -16.04 12.63 -2.35
CA GLN A 337 -15.39 12.02 -1.20
C GLN A 337 -14.33 12.93 -0.58
N LEU A 338 -13.63 13.72 -1.38
CA LEU A 338 -12.64 14.69 -0.89
C LEU A 338 -13.32 15.77 -0.02
N GLU A 339 -14.43 16.34 -0.49
CA GLU A 339 -15.15 17.37 0.28
C GLU A 339 -15.78 16.79 1.56
N GLU A 340 -16.36 15.59 1.51
CA GLU A 340 -16.85 14.87 2.70
C GLU A 340 -15.70 14.60 3.70
N THR A 341 -14.55 14.15 3.20
CA THR A 341 -13.37 13.87 4.03
C THR A 341 -12.86 15.14 4.71
N LYS A 342 -12.79 16.27 4.00
CA LYS A 342 -12.41 17.57 4.59
C LYS A 342 -13.36 18.01 5.69
N ALA A 343 -14.67 17.80 5.50
CA ALA A 343 -15.67 18.11 6.53
C ALA A 343 -15.50 17.22 7.78
N GLN A 344 -15.25 15.91 7.58
CA GLN A 344 -14.96 14.98 8.68
C GLN A 344 -13.67 15.31 9.41
N ILE A 345 -12.62 15.71 8.70
CA ILE A 345 -11.34 16.14 9.28
C ILE A 345 -11.55 17.30 10.24
N ARG A 346 -12.33 18.31 9.86
CA ARG A 346 -12.66 19.41 10.74
C ARG A 346 -13.21 18.94 12.10
N VAL A 347 -14.18 18.04 12.08
CA VAL A 347 -14.79 17.50 13.29
C VAL A 347 -13.77 16.69 14.12
N GLN A 348 -12.97 15.85 13.46
CA GLN A 348 -11.97 15.01 14.13
C GLN A 348 -10.87 15.86 14.80
N VAL A 349 -10.39 16.92 14.13
CA VAL A 349 -9.37 17.82 14.69
C VAL A 349 -9.93 18.58 15.89
N LEU A 350 -11.16 19.09 15.80
CA LEU A 350 -11.82 19.75 16.93
C LEU A 350 -11.96 18.83 18.15
N GLN A 351 -12.39 17.59 17.93
CA GLN A 351 -12.50 16.60 19.01
C GLN A 351 -11.16 16.25 19.62
N ALA A 352 -10.12 16.10 18.79
CA ALA A 352 -8.77 15.82 19.27
C ALA A 352 -8.17 17.00 20.04
N PHE A 353 -8.42 18.23 19.58
CA PHE A 353 -8.00 19.43 20.28
C PHE A 353 -8.64 19.54 21.68
N LEU A 354 -9.94 19.29 21.79
CA LEU A 354 -10.61 19.29 23.10
C LEU A 354 -10.02 18.21 24.03
N LYS A 355 -9.75 17.01 23.52
CA LYS A 355 -9.09 15.94 24.30
C LYS A 355 -7.69 16.33 24.74
N TYR A 356 -6.94 17.02 23.88
CA TYR A 356 -5.61 17.54 24.21
C TYR A 356 -5.67 18.61 25.31
N GLU A 357 -6.59 19.56 25.24
CA GLU A 357 -6.75 20.60 26.27
C GLU A 357 -7.11 20.00 27.64
N VAL A 358 -7.97 19.00 27.68
CA VAL A 358 -8.26 18.25 28.92
C VAL A 358 -7.03 17.53 29.44
N ALA A 359 -6.27 16.86 28.56
CA ALA A 359 -5.06 16.15 28.97
C ALA A 359 -3.96 17.14 29.46
N ARG A 360 -3.87 18.32 28.84
CA ARG A 360 -2.99 19.41 29.26
C ARG A 360 -3.33 19.96 30.65
N ALA A 361 -4.61 20.20 30.91
CA ALA A 361 -5.06 20.65 32.22
C ALA A 361 -4.76 19.62 33.32
N ASN A 362 -5.00 18.33 33.02
CA ASN A 362 -4.67 17.23 33.93
C ASN A 362 -3.16 17.13 34.18
N LEU A 363 -2.32 17.40 33.17
CA LEU A 363 -0.84 17.39 33.33
C LEU A 363 -0.41 18.47 34.33
N ILE A 364 -0.90 19.67 34.22
CA ILE A 364 -0.58 20.78 35.12
C ILE A 364 -0.98 20.43 36.57
N ASN A 365 -2.18 19.87 36.76
CA ASN A 365 -2.67 19.44 38.07
C ASN A 365 -1.83 18.30 38.67
N ALA A 366 -1.45 17.29 37.87
CA ALA A 366 -0.64 16.16 38.31
C ALA A 366 0.79 16.61 38.67
N GLN A 367 1.37 17.53 37.89
CA GLN A 367 2.67 18.12 38.20
C GLN A 367 2.65 18.88 39.53
N SER A 368 1.63 19.70 39.78
CA SER A 368 1.45 20.41 41.06
C SER A 368 1.30 19.42 42.22
N GLY A 369 0.49 18.38 42.06
CA GLY A 369 0.30 17.35 43.10
C GLY A 369 1.58 16.57 43.41
N TYR A 370 2.38 16.24 42.40
CA TYR A 370 3.67 15.60 42.60
C TYR A 370 4.69 16.52 43.30
N GLN A 371 4.77 17.79 42.91
CA GLN A 371 5.64 18.77 43.55
C GLN A 371 5.26 18.98 45.05
N THR A 372 3.97 19.03 45.35
CA THR A 372 3.48 19.12 46.75
C THR A 372 3.92 17.91 47.55
N ALA A 373 3.82 16.67 47.01
CA ALA A 373 4.27 15.45 47.69
C ALA A 373 5.80 15.43 47.87
N LEU A 374 6.56 15.91 46.90
CA LEU A 374 8.01 16.00 46.91
C LEU A 374 8.52 16.94 48.02
N ASN A 375 7.79 18.05 48.26
CA ASN A 375 8.12 19.06 49.23
C ASN A 375 7.51 18.80 50.63
N ALA A 376 6.76 17.69 50.80
CA ALA A 376 6.15 17.37 52.08
C ALA A 376 7.19 17.05 53.16
N SER A 377 6.99 17.54 54.37
CA SER A 377 7.91 17.35 55.52
C SER A 377 8.03 15.87 55.95
N ASN A 378 7.04 15.03 55.65
CA ASN A 378 7.01 13.61 55.99
C ASN A 378 7.40 12.69 54.80
N LYS A 379 7.98 13.23 53.71
CA LYS A 379 8.31 12.48 52.48
C LYS A 379 9.20 11.25 52.71
N ASP A 380 10.04 11.29 53.74
CA ASP A 380 10.97 10.21 54.09
C ASP A 380 10.37 9.21 55.11
N SER A 381 9.11 9.35 55.51
CA SER A 381 8.36 8.34 56.26
C SER A 381 7.79 7.26 55.34
N VAL A 382 7.45 6.07 55.88
CA VAL A 382 6.79 5.01 55.11
C VAL A 382 5.55 5.52 54.33
N VAL A 383 4.72 6.32 55.00
CA VAL A 383 3.51 6.91 54.39
C VAL A 383 3.91 7.95 53.33
N GLY A 384 4.90 8.76 53.59
CA GLY A 384 5.40 9.77 52.65
C GLY A 384 6.01 9.14 51.39
N ILE A 385 6.81 8.05 51.53
CA ILE A 385 7.37 7.32 50.39
C ILE A 385 6.24 6.73 49.51
N MET A 386 5.22 6.13 50.12
CA MET A 386 4.09 5.57 49.41
C MET A 386 3.28 6.67 48.69
N ASN A 387 3.00 7.77 49.38
CA ASN A 387 2.31 8.91 48.78
C ASN A 387 3.08 9.53 47.59
N LEU A 388 4.40 9.72 47.73
CA LEU A 388 5.25 10.26 46.67
C LEU A 388 5.26 9.32 45.47
N ARG A 389 5.39 8.02 45.67
CA ARG A 389 5.30 7.02 44.60
C ARG A 389 3.95 7.03 43.89
N ASP A 390 2.84 7.12 44.65
CA ASP A 390 1.49 7.19 44.07
C ASP A 390 1.32 8.44 43.21
N LYS A 391 1.79 9.59 43.68
CA LYS A 391 1.76 10.83 42.90
C LYS A 391 2.66 10.78 41.67
N GLU A 392 3.82 10.13 41.76
CA GLU A 392 4.70 9.87 40.60
C GLU A 392 4.02 8.95 39.59
N GLY A 393 3.34 7.89 40.06
CA GLY A 393 2.57 7.01 39.20
C GLY A 393 1.46 7.75 38.44
N VAL A 394 0.67 8.56 39.15
CA VAL A 394 -0.35 9.41 38.53
C VAL A 394 0.27 10.38 37.52
N LEU A 395 1.40 10.98 37.83
CA LEU A 395 2.10 11.90 36.92
C LEU A 395 2.54 11.19 35.64
N LEU A 396 3.13 9.98 35.73
CA LEU A 396 3.55 9.18 34.57
C LEU A 396 2.36 8.79 33.68
N ASP A 397 1.22 8.42 34.27
CA ASP A 397 -0.01 8.11 33.54
C ASP A 397 -0.55 9.35 32.79
N VAL A 398 -0.57 10.49 33.48
CA VAL A 398 -1.07 11.73 32.89
C VAL A 398 -0.11 12.26 31.83
N GLN A 399 1.21 12.15 32.02
CA GLN A 399 2.22 12.48 30.99
C GLN A 399 2.04 11.62 29.74
N THR A 400 1.80 10.31 29.93
CA THR A 400 1.52 9.41 28.82
C THR A 400 0.27 9.80 28.06
N ASN A 401 -0.82 10.09 28.75
CA ASN A 401 -2.10 10.49 28.16
C ASN A 401 -1.98 11.82 27.43
N HIS A 402 -1.27 12.79 28.02
CA HIS A 402 -1.00 14.09 27.37
C HIS A 402 -0.19 13.90 26.08
N LEU A 403 0.88 13.13 26.11
CA LEU A 403 1.71 12.85 24.95
C LEU A 403 0.93 12.13 23.84
N LYS A 404 0.13 11.13 24.20
CA LYS A 404 -0.75 10.44 23.25
C LYS A 404 -1.82 11.36 22.64
N ALA A 405 -2.41 12.23 23.44
CA ALA A 405 -3.38 13.20 22.97
C ALA A 405 -2.74 14.20 21.99
N LEU A 406 -1.51 14.66 22.29
CA LEU A 406 -0.71 15.53 21.42
C LEU A 406 -0.38 14.86 20.08
N ILE A 407 0.13 13.60 20.12
CA ILE A 407 0.46 12.85 18.90
C ILE A 407 -0.79 12.61 18.05
N ASN A 408 -1.92 12.29 18.69
CA ASN A 408 -3.17 12.14 17.97
C ASN A 408 -3.66 13.45 17.34
N LEU A 409 -3.50 14.57 18.02
CA LEU A 409 -3.81 15.90 17.50
C LEU A 409 -2.92 16.22 16.29
N TRP A 410 -1.61 16.01 16.40
CA TRP A 410 -0.66 16.20 15.31
C TRP A 410 -1.02 15.32 14.09
N ARG A 411 -1.25 14.03 14.30
CA ARG A 411 -1.65 13.12 13.24
C ARG A 411 -2.92 13.59 12.51
N LEU A 412 -3.92 14.01 13.28
CA LEU A 412 -5.19 14.47 12.72
C LEU A 412 -5.09 15.85 12.05
N SER A 413 -4.09 16.64 12.38
CA SER A 413 -3.74 17.89 11.66
C SER A 413 -2.73 17.68 10.52
N GLY A 414 -2.40 16.43 10.16
CA GLY A 414 -1.46 16.15 9.07
C GLY A 414 0.00 16.45 9.41
N ASN A 415 0.33 16.55 10.70
CA ASN A 415 1.69 16.69 11.19
C ASN A 415 2.16 15.34 11.76
N TYR A 416 3.13 14.73 11.11
CA TYR A 416 3.69 13.42 11.49
C TYR A 416 5.06 13.53 12.16
N SER A 417 5.32 14.68 12.83
CA SER A 417 6.56 14.91 13.56
C SER A 417 6.73 13.92 14.72
N ILE A 418 7.95 13.47 14.91
CA ILE A 418 8.30 12.58 16.01
C ILE A 418 8.73 13.45 17.22
N PRO A 419 8.06 13.32 18.39
CA PRO A 419 8.46 14.04 19.57
C PRO A 419 9.84 13.55 20.05
N SER A 420 10.68 14.47 20.51
CA SER A 420 11.93 14.13 21.19
C SER A 420 11.62 13.66 22.60
N ILE A 421 11.70 12.34 22.86
CA ILE A 421 11.40 11.70 24.14
C ILE A 421 12.69 11.15 24.79
#